data_14bfe5d7927244e24eddb34dede653ec
#
_entry.id   14bfe5d7927244e24eddb34dede653ec
#
_cell.length_a   1.000
_cell.length_b   1.000
_cell.length_c   1.000
_cell.angle_alpha   90.00
_cell.angle_beta   90.00
_cell.angle_gamma   90.00
#
_symmetry.space_group_name_H-M   'P 1'
#
loop_
_entity.id
_entity.type
_entity.pdbx_description
1 polymer ?
#
loop_
_entity_poly.entity_id
_entity_poly.type
_entity_poly.pdbx_seq_one_letter_code
_entity_poly.pdbx_strand_id
1 'polypeptide(L)'
;MCIRDSRKGLLAEGSSIDDVLQITVEHMLSRRLQSVVYYRGLAPSMRAARNMIVHGHISIGEQRMTVPGYKILRDEEDNLQYSANSPYLNDNHPFRVEMEQLRITRQSEDEEIEEVGGVRATTDNDEFVEQIKAEAEKAPTVEDTIPEGGDE
;
A
#
# COMPACT_ATOMS: atom_id res chain seq x y z
N MET A 1 -23.10 10.53 -5.88
CA MET A 1 -21.66 10.32 -5.93
C MET A 1 -20.93 11.65 -5.81
N CYS A 2 -19.89 11.76 -4.96
CA CYS A 2 -19.20 13.03 -4.71
C CYS A 2 -18.08 13.22 -5.74
N ILE A 3 -18.32 14.06 -6.77
CA ILE A 3 -17.34 14.41 -7.81
C ILE A 3 -15.99 14.87 -7.20
N ARG A 4 -16.05 15.52 -6.03
CA ARG A 4 -14.87 15.99 -5.32
C ARG A 4 -13.94 14.86 -4.86
N ASP A 5 -14.50 13.73 -4.44
CA ASP A 5 -13.71 12.62 -3.91
C ASP A 5 -13.10 11.79 -5.04
N SER A 6 -13.78 11.68 -6.18
CA SER A 6 -13.21 11.12 -7.42
C SER A 6 -12.05 11.98 -7.94
N ARG A 7 -12.19 13.31 -7.94
CA ARG A 7 -11.10 14.22 -8.35
C ARG A 7 -9.89 14.14 -7.43
N LYS A 8 -10.08 13.88 -6.13
CA LYS A 8 -8.99 13.63 -5.18
C LYS A 8 -8.36 12.25 -5.32
N GLY A 9 -8.88 11.40 -6.18
CA GLY A 9 -8.40 10.04 -6.38
C GLY A 9 -8.65 9.11 -5.19
N LEU A 10 -9.62 9.43 -4.33
CA LEU A 10 -10.03 8.58 -3.22
C LEU A 10 -10.99 7.47 -3.65
N LEU A 11 -11.77 7.74 -4.69
CA LEU A 11 -12.76 6.83 -5.26
C LEU A 11 -12.56 6.70 -6.76
N ALA A 12 -12.87 5.53 -7.31
CA ALA A 12 -12.95 5.34 -8.75
C ALA A 12 -14.18 6.06 -9.31
N GLU A 13 -14.17 6.33 -10.60
CA GLU A 13 -15.35 6.85 -11.29
C GLU A 13 -16.43 5.75 -11.33
N GLY A 14 -17.66 6.10 -10.96
CA GLY A 14 -18.77 5.13 -10.91
C GLY A 14 -18.92 4.39 -9.58
N SER A 15 -18.09 4.67 -8.57
CA SER A 15 -18.17 4.04 -7.24
C SER A 15 -19.52 4.26 -6.56
N SER A 16 -19.96 3.28 -5.78
CA SER A 16 -21.18 3.31 -4.99
C SER A 16 -21.04 4.17 -3.72
N ILE A 17 -22.14 4.35 -2.99
CA ILE A 17 -22.10 5.03 -1.69
C ILE A 17 -21.40 4.16 -0.63
N ASP A 18 -21.46 2.84 -0.77
CA ASP A 18 -20.81 1.90 0.14
C ASP A 18 -19.27 2.01 0.07
N ASP A 19 -18.71 2.29 -1.11
CA ASP A 19 -17.28 2.50 -1.29
C ASP A 19 -16.79 3.74 -0.55
N VAL A 20 -17.66 4.76 -0.37
CA VAL A 20 -17.34 5.95 0.41
C VAL A 20 -17.13 5.60 1.89
N LEU A 21 -17.89 4.66 2.42
CA LEU A 21 -17.79 4.22 3.81
C LEU A 21 -16.52 3.38 4.07
N GLN A 22 -15.91 2.84 3.03
CA GLN A 22 -14.66 2.07 3.12
C GLN A 22 -13.40 2.95 3.12
N ILE A 23 -13.54 4.26 2.91
CA ILE A 23 -12.39 5.18 2.92
C ILE A 23 -11.80 5.28 4.32
N THR A 24 -10.55 4.82 4.46
CA THR A 24 -9.78 4.90 5.70
C THR A 24 -8.93 6.17 5.76
N VAL A 25 -8.41 6.46 6.94
CA VAL A 25 -7.46 7.56 7.15
C VAL A 25 -6.19 7.35 6.31
N GLU A 26 -5.77 6.12 6.10
CA GLU A 26 -4.60 5.76 5.30
C GLU A 26 -4.77 6.19 3.84
N HIS A 27 -5.96 5.97 3.24
CA HIS A 27 -6.28 6.46 1.89
C HIS A 27 -6.15 8.00 1.81
N MET A 28 -6.56 8.72 2.86
CA MET A 28 -6.43 10.18 2.91
C MET A 28 -4.97 10.63 3.04
N LEU A 29 -4.15 9.88 3.77
CA LEU A 29 -2.73 10.19 3.96
C LEU A 29 -1.90 9.83 2.71
N SER A 30 -2.24 8.76 2.02
CA SER A 30 -1.56 8.37 0.78
C SER A 30 -1.72 9.40 -0.34
N ARG A 31 -2.79 10.20 -0.33
CA ARG A 31 -3.03 11.29 -1.30
C ARG A 31 -2.31 12.61 -0.97
N ARG A 32 -1.46 12.65 0.06
CA ARG A 32 -0.62 13.82 0.35
C ARG A 32 0.58 13.85 -0.59
N LEU A 33 0.99 15.06 -0.99
CA LEU A 33 2.14 15.27 -1.89
C LEU A 33 3.39 14.52 -1.41
N GLN A 34 3.68 14.54 -0.12
CA GLN A 34 4.81 13.83 0.46
C GLN A 34 4.75 12.31 0.20
N SER A 35 3.57 11.71 0.36
CA SER A 35 3.37 10.28 0.12
C SER A 35 3.47 9.93 -1.35
N VAL A 36 2.84 10.72 -2.21
CA VAL A 36 2.85 10.50 -3.66
C VAL A 36 4.26 10.65 -4.24
N VAL A 37 5.05 11.63 -3.80
CA VAL A 37 6.46 11.80 -4.19
C VAL A 37 7.30 10.57 -3.85
N TYR A 38 7.07 9.98 -2.69
CA TYR A 38 7.74 8.75 -2.28
C TYR A 38 7.29 7.54 -3.12
N TYR A 39 5.98 7.34 -3.29
CA TYR A 39 5.44 6.22 -4.09
C TYR A 39 5.81 6.30 -5.57
N ARG A 40 5.92 7.49 -6.11
CA ARG A 40 6.42 7.71 -7.48
C ARG A 40 7.93 7.49 -7.62
N GLY A 41 8.63 7.22 -6.52
CA GLY A 41 10.06 6.98 -6.54
C GLY A 41 10.91 8.21 -6.82
N LEU A 42 10.39 9.42 -6.57
CA LEU A 42 11.15 10.67 -6.68
C LEU A 42 12.02 10.93 -5.46
N ALA A 43 11.80 10.19 -4.37
CA ALA A 43 12.58 10.30 -3.14
C ALA A 43 12.81 8.92 -2.51
N PRO A 44 14.00 8.64 -1.90
CA PRO A 44 14.33 7.34 -1.33
C PRO A 44 13.57 7.03 -0.04
N SER A 45 13.10 8.06 0.66
CA SER A 45 12.35 7.91 1.90
C SER A 45 11.31 9.01 2.08
N MET A 46 10.33 8.76 2.95
CA MET A 46 9.31 9.76 3.31
C MET A 46 9.90 11.04 3.90
N ARG A 47 11.02 10.93 4.63
CA ARG A 47 11.73 12.07 5.21
C ARG A 47 12.46 12.88 4.14
N ALA A 48 13.10 12.20 3.19
CA ALA A 48 13.74 12.85 2.04
C ALA A 48 12.69 13.55 1.16
N ALA A 49 11.55 12.91 0.89
CA ALA A 49 10.44 13.51 0.16
C ALA A 49 10.00 14.84 0.82
N ARG A 50 9.85 14.87 2.14
CA ARG A 50 9.51 16.08 2.87
C ARG A 50 10.53 17.19 2.67
N ASN A 51 11.82 16.86 2.80
CA ASN A 51 12.90 17.83 2.63
C ASN A 51 12.91 18.39 1.20
N MET A 52 12.79 17.54 0.20
CA MET A 52 12.77 17.95 -1.20
C MET A 52 11.59 18.88 -1.52
N ILE A 53 10.41 18.62 -0.97
CA ILE A 53 9.26 19.49 -1.14
C ILE A 53 9.49 20.84 -0.44
N VAL A 54 9.91 20.85 0.82
CA VAL A 54 10.12 22.07 1.59
C VAL A 54 11.17 22.98 0.92
N HIS A 55 12.23 22.38 0.37
CA HIS A 55 13.25 23.11 -0.37
C HIS A 55 12.83 23.46 -1.81
N GLY A 56 11.65 23.00 -2.25
CA GLY A 56 11.08 23.36 -3.55
C GLY A 56 11.76 22.69 -4.74
N HIS A 57 12.23 21.46 -4.56
CA HIS A 57 12.78 20.65 -5.64
C HIS A 57 11.69 19.92 -6.45
N ILE A 58 10.45 19.92 -5.97
CA ILE A 58 9.31 19.26 -6.59
C ILE A 58 8.38 20.33 -7.19
N SER A 59 7.87 20.06 -8.38
CA SER A 59 6.85 20.87 -9.07
C SER A 59 5.71 19.99 -9.58
N ILE A 60 4.54 20.59 -9.68
CA ILE A 60 3.37 20.02 -10.38
C ILE A 60 3.19 20.85 -11.65
N GLY A 61 3.52 20.26 -12.80
CA GLY A 61 3.64 21.01 -14.03
C GLY A 61 4.68 22.14 -13.89
N GLU A 62 4.24 23.38 -14.07
CA GLU A 62 5.10 24.56 -13.97
C GLU A 62 5.19 25.12 -12.52
N GLN A 63 4.27 24.73 -11.66
CA GLN A 63 4.17 25.28 -10.30
C GLN A 63 5.07 24.55 -9.31
N ARG A 64 6.02 25.30 -8.73
CA ARG A 64 6.88 24.79 -7.64
C ARG A 64 6.09 24.60 -6.36
N MET A 65 6.19 23.43 -5.76
CA MET A 65 5.48 23.06 -4.52
C MET A 65 6.43 23.07 -3.32
N THR A 66 5.96 23.65 -2.21
CA THR A 66 6.71 23.72 -0.93
C THR A 66 5.94 23.15 0.25
N VAL A 67 4.68 22.76 0.06
CA VAL A 67 3.79 22.29 1.10
C VAL A 67 3.65 20.76 1.05
N PRO A 68 4.29 20.00 1.96
CA PRO A 68 4.26 18.54 1.93
C PRO A 68 2.87 17.93 2.22
N GLY A 69 2.00 18.69 2.91
CA GLY A 69 0.64 18.28 3.24
C GLY A 69 -0.40 18.54 2.15
N TYR A 70 0.00 19.08 1.00
CA TYR A 70 -0.88 19.33 -0.12
C TYR A 70 -1.54 18.02 -0.60
N LYS A 71 -2.84 18.05 -0.85
CA LYS A 71 -3.59 16.90 -1.36
C LYS A 71 -3.61 16.97 -2.88
N ILE A 72 -2.90 16.08 -3.52
CA ILE A 72 -2.79 16.00 -4.97
C ILE A 72 -4.13 15.55 -5.57
N LEU A 73 -4.56 16.20 -6.64
CA LEU A 73 -5.65 15.76 -7.48
C LEU A 73 -5.16 14.66 -8.45
N ARG A 74 -6.08 13.85 -8.94
CA ARG A 74 -5.75 12.77 -9.89
C ARG A 74 -5.07 13.31 -11.15
N ASP A 75 -5.60 14.42 -11.69
CA ASP A 75 -5.08 15.06 -12.90
C ASP A 75 -3.68 15.69 -12.71
N GLU A 76 -3.35 16.08 -11.47
CA GLU A 76 -2.07 16.68 -11.11
C GLU A 76 -0.98 15.64 -10.87
N GLU A 77 -1.36 14.42 -10.54
CA GLU A 77 -0.43 13.35 -10.20
C GLU A 77 0.49 13.00 -11.37
N ASP A 78 -0.02 13.00 -12.59
CA ASP A 78 0.76 12.69 -13.78
C ASP A 78 1.76 13.78 -14.16
N ASN A 79 1.49 15.02 -13.72
CA ASN A 79 2.35 16.17 -13.94
C ASN A 79 3.39 16.40 -12.84
N LEU A 80 3.56 15.43 -11.94
CA LEU A 80 4.53 15.51 -10.85
C LEU A 80 5.95 15.27 -11.35
N GLN A 81 6.84 16.26 -11.17
CA GLN A 81 8.21 16.22 -11.66
C GLN A 81 9.17 17.04 -10.78
N TYR A 82 10.48 16.95 -11.06
CA TYR A 82 11.45 17.84 -10.44
C TYR A 82 11.32 19.25 -11.01
N SER A 83 11.48 20.25 -10.14
CA SER A 83 11.47 21.66 -10.54
C SER A 83 12.64 21.96 -11.50
N ALA A 84 12.39 22.83 -12.49
CA ALA A 84 13.39 23.23 -13.49
C ALA A 84 14.70 23.78 -12.87
N ASN A 85 14.62 24.41 -11.69
CA ASN A 85 15.78 24.94 -10.98
C ASN A 85 16.42 23.93 -10.02
N SER A 86 15.95 22.70 -9.99
CA SER A 86 16.48 21.66 -9.10
C SER A 86 17.70 20.98 -9.69
N PRO A 87 18.79 20.77 -8.92
CA PRO A 87 19.92 19.96 -9.37
C PRO A 87 19.54 18.52 -9.66
N TYR A 88 18.45 18.03 -9.06
CA TYR A 88 17.93 16.66 -9.24
C TYR A 88 17.25 16.42 -10.58
N LEU A 89 17.08 17.46 -11.40
CA LEU A 89 16.61 17.33 -12.78
C LEU A 89 17.63 16.58 -13.65
N ASN A 90 18.94 16.70 -13.34
CA ASN A 90 20.00 16.03 -14.07
C ASN A 90 20.05 14.53 -13.68
N ASP A 91 19.91 13.64 -14.65
CA ASP A 91 19.93 12.19 -14.43
C ASP A 91 21.29 11.68 -13.91
N ASN A 92 22.37 12.36 -14.25
CA ASN A 92 23.74 12.04 -13.80
C ASN A 92 24.03 12.51 -12.36
N HIS A 93 23.09 13.13 -11.67
CA HIS A 93 23.30 13.57 -10.29
C HIS A 93 23.48 12.35 -9.37
N PRO A 94 24.51 12.32 -8.50
CA PRO A 94 24.83 11.15 -7.68
C PRO A 94 23.63 10.66 -6.85
N PHE A 95 22.82 11.56 -6.38
CA PHE A 95 21.58 11.24 -5.67
C PHE A 95 20.58 10.43 -6.53
N ARG A 96 20.46 10.71 -7.83
CA ARG A 96 19.57 9.94 -8.72
C ARG A 96 20.11 8.55 -9.02
N VAL A 97 21.42 8.45 -9.19
CA VAL A 97 22.09 7.16 -9.38
C VAL A 97 21.92 6.27 -8.14
N GLU A 98 22.10 6.83 -6.96
CA GLU A 98 21.87 6.12 -5.69
C GLU A 98 20.39 5.68 -5.54
N MET A 99 19.47 6.57 -5.89
CA MET A 99 18.02 6.26 -5.89
C MET A 99 17.67 5.09 -6.80
N GLU A 100 18.21 5.06 -8.00
CA GLU A 100 17.93 3.99 -8.96
C GLU A 100 18.52 2.66 -8.47
N GLN A 101 19.69 2.67 -7.86
CA GLN A 101 20.27 1.49 -7.23
C GLN A 101 19.38 0.96 -6.09
N LEU A 102 18.90 1.84 -5.21
CA LEU A 102 17.99 1.46 -4.13
C LEU A 102 16.66 0.92 -4.64
N ARG A 103 16.18 1.43 -5.77
CA ARG A 103 14.95 0.95 -6.41
C ARG A 103 15.11 -0.47 -6.96
N ILE A 104 16.21 -0.72 -7.65
CA ILE A 104 16.54 -2.04 -8.19
C ILE A 104 16.69 -3.06 -7.05
N THR A 105 17.40 -2.71 -5.98
CA THR A 105 17.59 -3.58 -4.81
C THR A 105 16.26 -3.95 -4.15
N ARG A 106 15.34 -2.99 -3.98
CA ARG A 106 14.01 -3.27 -3.42
C ARG A 106 13.18 -4.18 -4.30
N GLN A 107 13.22 -3.98 -5.61
CA GLN A 107 12.48 -4.84 -6.53
C GLN A 107 12.97 -6.28 -6.46
N SER A 108 14.29 -6.50 -6.35
CA SER A 108 14.85 -7.85 -6.20
C SER A 108 14.48 -8.49 -4.85
N GLU A 109 14.44 -7.71 -3.77
CA GLU A 109 14.00 -8.18 -2.44
C GLU A 109 12.51 -8.55 -2.44
N ASP A 110 11.66 -7.76 -3.09
CA ASP A 110 10.22 -8.03 -3.19
C ASP A 110 9.95 -9.30 -4.05
N GLU A 111 10.68 -9.50 -5.15
CA GLU A 111 10.60 -10.71 -5.98
C GLU A 111 11.04 -11.96 -5.21
N GLU A 112 12.12 -11.89 -4.41
CA GLU A 112 12.58 -13.01 -3.58
C GLU A 112 11.56 -13.37 -2.49
N ILE A 113 10.86 -12.38 -1.90
CA ILE A 113 9.83 -12.61 -0.89
C ILE A 113 8.59 -13.25 -1.52
N GLU A 114 8.19 -12.87 -2.72
CA GLU A 114 7.07 -13.49 -3.43
C GLU A 114 7.37 -14.94 -3.80
N GLU A 115 8.57 -15.26 -4.27
CA GLU A 115 8.97 -16.64 -4.56
C GLU A 115 9.00 -17.52 -3.31
N VAL A 116 9.54 -17.03 -2.19
CA VAL A 116 9.59 -17.76 -0.92
C VAL A 116 8.19 -17.84 -0.27
N GLY A 117 7.39 -16.80 -0.39
CA GLY A 117 6.00 -16.76 0.12
C GLY A 117 5.07 -17.71 -0.63
N GLY A 118 5.23 -17.83 -1.94
CA GLY A 118 4.44 -18.75 -2.77
C GLY A 118 4.69 -20.23 -2.47
N VAL A 119 5.88 -20.59 -2.03
CA VAL A 119 6.22 -21.98 -1.68
C VAL A 119 5.73 -22.35 -0.28
N ARG A 120 5.62 -21.40 0.66
CA ARG A 120 5.15 -21.69 2.03
C ARG A 120 3.63 -21.73 2.19
N ALA A 121 2.88 -21.06 1.33
CA ALA A 121 1.43 -21.00 1.47
C ALA A 121 0.67 -22.23 0.97
N THR A 122 1.32 -23.11 0.17
CA THR A 122 0.65 -24.25 -0.46
C THR A 122 0.93 -25.62 0.18
N THR A 123 2.04 -25.77 0.95
CA THR A 123 2.43 -27.09 1.49
C THR A 123 2.04 -27.28 2.96
N ASP A 124 2.12 -26.24 3.81
CA ASP A 124 1.88 -26.42 5.24
C ASP A 124 0.39 -26.33 5.62
N ASN A 125 -0.44 -25.69 4.78
CA ASN A 125 -1.88 -25.56 5.07
C ASN A 125 -2.68 -26.81 4.63
N ASP A 126 -2.27 -27.49 3.57
CA ASP A 126 -2.99 -28.66 3.08
C ASP A 126 -2.73 -29.88 3.98
N GLU A 127 -1.50 -30.09 4.45
CA GLU A 127 -1.17 -31.15 5.41
C GLU A 127 -1.84 -30.92 6.78
N PHE A 128 -1.90 -29.67 7.24
CA PHE A 128 -2.54 -29.31 8.50
C PHE A 128 -4.07 -29.47 8.45
N VAL A 129 -4.68 -29.13 7.34
CA VAL A 129 -6.13 -29.31 7.12
C VAL A 129 -6.49 -30.79 7.00
N GLU A 130 -5.65 -31.62 6.38
CA GLU A 130 -5.87 -33.08 6.34
C GLU A 130 -5.70 -33.74 7.71
N GLN A 131 -4.75 -33.29 8.52
CA GLN A 131 -4.58 -33.77 9.90
C GLN A 131 -5.78 -33.43 10.78
N ILE A 132 -6.31 -32.21 10.70
CA ILE A 132 -7.51 -31.80 11.46
C ILE A 132 -8.75 -32.60 11.01
N LYS A 133 -8.90 -32.89 9.73
CA LYS A 133 -10.00 -33.72 9.22
C LYS A 133 -9.90 -35.17 9.70
N ALA A 134 -8.69 -35.73 9.69
CA ALA A 134 -8.47 -37.09 10.18
C ALA A 134 -8.65 -37.24 11.71
N GLU A 135 -8.36 -36.18 12.47
CA GLU A 135 -8.62 -36.16 13.92
C GLU A 135 -10.11 -35.95 14.25
N ALA A 136 -10.81 -35.13 13.47
CA ALA A 136 -12.25 -34.91 13.62
C ALA A 136 -13.08 -36.16 13.29
N GLU A 137 -12.62 -37.02 12.39
CA GLU A 137 -13.28 -38.27 12.02
C GLU A 137 -13.04 -39.40 13.05
N LYS A 138 -12.02 -39.24 13.94
CA LYS A 138 -11.72 -40.18 15.04
C LYS A 138 -12.34 -39.76 16.37
N ALA A 139 -12.96 -38.59 16.48
CA ALA A 139 -13.64 -38.17 17.68
C ALA A 139 -14.92 -38.98 17.89
N PRO A 140 -15.11 -39.67 19.01
CA PRO A 140 -16.35 -40.42 19.26
C PRO A 140 -17.51 -39.44 19.37
N THR A 141 -18.55 -39.71 18.59
CA THR A 141 -19.83 -39.05 18.69
C THR A 141 -20.37 -39.16 20.09
N VAL A 142 -20.53 -38.03 20.77
CA VAL A 142 -21.17 -37.96 22.10
C VAL A 142 -22.70 -38.03 21.88
N GLU A 143 -23.15 -39.20 21.50
CA GLU A 143 -24.54 -39.66 21.64
C GLU A 143 -24.48 -40.93 22.45
N ASP A 144 -24.62 -40.78 23.78
CA ASP A 144 -25.09 -41.80 24.75
C ASP A 144 -24.54 -41.43 26.13
N THR A 145 -25.18 -40.51 26.79
CA THR A 145 -25.29 -40.54 28.26
C THR A 145 -26.31 -39.47 28.68
N ILE A 146 -27.60 -39.82 28.53
CA ILE A 146 -28.63 -39.22 29.35
C ILE A 146 -28.89 -40.25 30.46
N PRO A 147 -28.57 -39.98 31.73
CA PRO A 147 -29.03 -40.81 32.83
C PRO A 147 -30.49 -40.39 33.12
N GLU A 148 -31.43 -41.30 32.80
CA GLU A 148 -32.75 -41.33 33.42
C GLU A 148 -32.53 -41.66 34.93
N GLY A 149 -33.23 -40.95 35.73
CA GLY A 149 -33.43 -41.31 37.16
C GLY A 149 -33.57 -40.01 37.95
N GLY A 150 -34.52 -39.85 38.73
CA GLY A 150 -35.59 -40.66 39.33
C GLY A 150 -36.29 -39.77 40.31
N ASP A 151 -37.56 -39.99 40.40
CA ASP A 151 -38.44 -39.49 41.42
C ASP A 151 -37.95 -39.74 42.85
N GLU A 152 -38.02 -38.73 43.67
CA GLU A 152 -38.67 -38.77 45.02
C GLU A 152 -38.68 -37.35 45.63
#